data_d8c9e62afef8cffb20d4995ad5bde583
#
_entry.id   d8c9e62afef8cffb20d4995ad5bde583
#
_cell.length_a   1.000
_cell.length_b   1.000
_cell.length_c   1.000
_cell.angle_alpha   90.00
_cell.angle_beta   90.00
_cell.angle_gamma   90.00
#
_symmetry.space_group_name_H-M   'P 1'
#
loop_
_entity.id
_entity.type
_entity.pdbx_description
1 polymer ?
#
loop_
_entity_poly.entity_id
_entity_poly.type
_entity_poly.pdbx_seq_one_letter_code
_entity_poly.pdbx_strand_id
1 'polypeptide(L)'
;MPHGEPKNWRVSSVLITGASRGLGRALALELCRRGVNVALVARNAEGLEATTAEARKLGEARGARAEAIVADVADLADAPRIAGLAQALIGPLDAVVHNASDLGETPLASLLDGDPGRLEQVFRTNVFGPLALTRAVAGNFLLHGRGVVLGISSDAAVEHYPTWGGYAASKAAFDHLLGTLAAELGDSLRVLSVDPGEMDTDMHRAAMPDADPATLADPRAIATQLANLLAAPYRVRNGARLSTRELNALEAA
;
A
#
# COMPACT_ATOMS: atom_id res chain seq x y z
N MET A 1 -14.58 10.39 25.34
CA MET A 1 -15.77 10.45 24.48
C MET A 1 -15.47 9.53 23.31
N PRO A 2 -16.25 8.49 23.02
CA PRO A 2 -16.10 7.75 21.79
C PRO A 2 -16.44 8.69 20.65
N HIS A 3 -15.47 9.06 19.84
CA HIS A 3 -15.70 9.77 18.60
C HIS A 3 -16.44 8.79 17.68
N GLY A 4 -17.77 8.97 17.59
CA GLY A 4 -18.62 8.19 16.71
C GLY A 4 -18.11 8.32 15.27
N GLU A 5 -18.27 7.26 14.48
CA GLU A 5 -17.97 7.25 13.05
C GLU A 5 -18.42 8.56 12.42
N PRO A 6 -17.55 9.27 11.67
CA PRO A 6 -17.98 10.44 10.94
C PRO A 6 -18.99 9.99 9.88
N LYS A 7 -20.28 10.22 10.17
CA LYS A 7 -21.45 9.66 9.47
C LYS A 7 -21.54 9.90 7.97
N ASN A 8 -20.55 10.46 7.30
CA ASN A 8 -20.53 10.65 5.83
C ASN A 8 -19.11 10.88 5.26
N TRP A 9 -18.05 10.49 5.98
CA TRP A 9 -16.72 10.66 5.44
C TRP A 9 -16.39 9.56 4.44
N ARG A 10 -15.80 9.96 3.31
CA ARG A 10 -15.29 9.07 2.27
C ARG A 10 -13.87 9.46 1.95
N VAL A 11 -13.04 8.47 1.68
CA VAL A 11 -11.71 8.68 1.13
C VAL A 11 -11.83 9.32 -0.25
N SER A 12 -11.27 10.52 -0.41
CA SER A 12 -11.30 11.31 -1.64
C SER A 12 -9.90 11.59 -2.21
N SER A 13 -8.85 11.36 -1.41
CA SER A 13 -7.46 11.59 -1.81
C SER A 13 -6.53 10.55 -1.18
N VAL A 14 -5.72 9.90 -2.01
CA VAL A 14 -4.89 8.76 -1.62
C VAL A 14 -3.46 8.91 -2.12
N LEU A 15 -2.49 8.72 -1.25
CA LEU A 15 -1.08 8.56 -1.60
C LEU A 15 -0.77 7.06 -1.74
N ILE A 16 -0.24 6.63 -2.89
CA ILE A 16 0.05 5.22 -3.18
C ILE A 16 1.53 5.06 -3.50
N THR A 17 2.23 4.22 -2.75
CA THR A 17 3.63 3.87 -3.04
C THR A 17 3.74 2.62 -3.92
N GLY A 18 4.79 2.54 -4.75
CA GLY A 18 4.97 1.43 -5.70
C GLY A 18 3.93 1.42 -6.82
N ALA A 19 3.51 2.60 -7.30
CA ALA A 19 2.38 2.77 -8.20
C ALA A 19 2.72 2.68 -9.70
N SER A 20 3.97 2.39 -10.08
CA SER A 20 4.37 2.31 -11.50
C SER A 20 3.98 1.00 -12.21
N ARG A 21 3.62 -0.05 -11.46
CA ARG A 21 3.23 -1.37 -11.99
C ARG A 21 2.43 -2.19 -10.98
N GLY A 22 2.00 -3.39 -11.37
CA GLY A 22 1.35 -4.38 -10.51
C GLY A 22 0.11 -3.85 -9.78
N LEU A 23 -0.04 -4.24 -8.52
CA LEU A 23 -1.18 -3.89 -7.69
C LEU A 23 -1.30 -2.38 -7.45
N GLY A 24 -0.19 -1.68 -7.19
CA GLY A 24 -0.21 -0.23 -6.97
C GLY A 24 -0.72 0.54 -8.18
N ARG A 25 -0.29 0.15 -9.40
CA ARG A 25 -0.84 0.70 -10.64
C ARG A 25 -2.34 0.40 -10.77
N ALA A 26 -2.75 -0.86 -10.59
CA ALA A 26 -4.14 -1.26 -10.72
C ALA A 26 -5.05 -0.50 -9.73
N LEU A 27 -4.60 -0.32 -8.49
CA LEU A 27 -5.33 0.44 -7.47
C LEU A 27 -5.45 1.92 -7.83
N ALA A 28 -4.38 2.54 -8.34
CA ALA A 28 -4.40 3.93 -8.78
C ALA A 28 -5.45 4.17 -9.88
N LEU A 29 -5.48 3.30 -10.88
CA LEU A 29 -6.43 3.36 -11.98
C LEU A 29 -7.88 3.19 -11.49
N GLU A 30 -8.11 2.22 -10.61
CA GLU A 30 -9.45 1.95 -10.06
C GLU A 30 -9.96 3.11 -9.19
N LEU A 31 -9.10 3.69 -8.35
CA LEU A 31 -9.47 4.84 -7.53
C LEU A 31 -9.80 6.08 -8.38
N CYS A 32 -8.99 6.40 -9.39
CA CYS A 32 -9.31 7.49 -10.33
C CYS A 32 -10.61 7.25 -11.07
N ARG A 33 -10.87 6.02 -11.55
CA ARG A 33 -12.14 5.64 -12.17
C ARG A 33 -13.34 5.89 -11.24
N ARG A 34 -13.15 5.80 -9.91
CA ARG A 34 -14.16 6.10 -8.89
C ARG A 34 -14.26 7.59 -8.52
N GLY A 35 -13.39 8.44 -9.03
CA GLY A 35 -13.40 9.87 -8.73
C GLY A 35 -12.51 10.25 -7.54
N VAL A 36 -11.60 9.38 -7.10
CA VAL A 36 -10.65 9.63 -6.01
C VAL A 36 -9.36 10.21 -6.58
N ASN A 37 -8.86 11.30 -5.98
CA ASN A 37 -7.56 11.88 -6.32
C ASN A 37 -6.43 10.97 -5.86
N VAL A 38 -5.38 10.80 -6.68
CA VAL A 38 -4.25 9.95 -6.33
C VAL A 38 -2.91 10.65 -6.55
N ALA A 39 -2.02 10.58 -5.57
CA ALA A 39 -0.61 10.89 -5.69
C ALA A 39 0.15 9.54 -5.78
N LEU A 40 0.89 9.37 -6.85
CA LEU A 40 1.53 8.12 -7.24
C LEU A 40 3.03 8.23 -6.99
N VAL A 41 3.59 7.34 -6.18
CA VAL A 41 5.02 7.34 -5.85
C VAL A 41 5.69 6.09 -6.39
N ALA A 42 6.77 6.26 -7.14
CA ALA A 42 7.66 5.16 -7.55
C ALA A 42 9.03 5.71 -7.99
N ARG A 43 10.02 4.82 -8.06
CA ARG A 43 11.38 5.12 -8.53
C ARG A 43 11.48 5.20 -10.06
N ASN A 44 10.75 4.34 -10.75
CA ASN A 44 10.73 4.30 -12.22
C ASN A 44 9.85 5.42 -12.77
N ALA A 45 10.48 6.47 -13.28
CA ALA A 45 9.79 7.66 -13.80
C ALA A 45 8.91 7.34 -15.02
N GLU A 46 9.38 6.53 -15.96
CA GLU A 46 8.66 6.18 -17.18
C GLU A 46 7.38 5.39 -16.88
N GLY A 47 7.49 4.30 -16.10
CA GLY A 47 6.33 3.51 -15.70
C GLY A 47 5.35 4.28 -14.83
N LEU A 48 5.85 5.21 -14.01
CA LEU A 48 5.03 6.07 -13.16
C LEU A 48 4.24 7.07 -14.01
N GLU A 49 4.87 7.72 -14.98
CA GLU A 49 4.22 8.68 -15.88
C GLU A 49 3.16 7.98 -16.73
N ALA A 50 3.47 6.80 -17.29
CA ALA A 50 2.50 6.01 -18.05
C ALA A 50 1.26 5.68 -17.20
N THR A 51 1.46 5.26 -15.94
CA THR A 51 0.35 4.99 -15.01
C THR A 51 -0.45 6.27 -14.72
N THR A 52 0.24 7.39 -14.50
CA THR A 52 -0.38 8.67 -14.18
C THR A 52 -1.22 9.19 -15.33
N ALA A 53 -0.72 9.10 -16.56
CA ALA A 53 -1.45 9.52 -17.77
C ALA A 53 -2.74 8.69 -17.95
N GLU A 54 -2.67 7.38 -17.75
CA GLU A 54 -3.85 6.51 -17.83
C GLU A 54 -4.85 6.81 -16.70
N ALA A 55 -4.37 7.00 -15.47
CA ALA A 55 -5.20 7.36 -14.32
C ALA A 55 -5.94 8.70 -14.54
N ARG A 56 -5.26 9.72 -15.07
CA ARG A 56 -5.88 11.01 -15.45
C ARG A 56 -7.03 10.82 -16.42
N LYS A 57 -6.79 10.04 -17.49
CA LYS A 57 -7.81 9.74 -18.50
C LYS A 57 -9.04 9.05 -17.90
N LEU A 58 -8.83 8.06 -17.01
CA LEU A 58 -9.94 7.35 -16.36
C LEU A 58 -10.70 8.23 -15.35
N GLY A 59 -10.01 9.18 -14.72
CA GLY A 59 -10.59 10.07 -13.73
C GLY A 59 -11.29 11.30 -14.30
N GLU A 60 -11.04 11.64 -15.57
CA GLU A 60 -11.48 12.89 -16.22
C GLU A 60 -12.97 13.15 -16.07
N ALA A 61 -13.80 12.16 -16.36
CA ALA A 61 -15.27 12.28 -16.30
C ALA A 61 -15.81 12.53 -14.87
N ARG A 62 -14.99 12.30 -13.84
CA ARG A 62 -15.34 12.49 -12.42
C ARG A 62 -14.52 13.60 -11.75
N GLY A 63 -13.67 14.28 -12.50
CA GLY A 63 -12.80 15.36 -12.01
C GLY A 63 -11.69 14.88 -11.06
N ALA A 64 -11.33 13.59 -11.10
CA ALA A 64 -10.24 13.06 -10.29
C ALA A 64 -8.88 13.47 -10.84
N ARG A 65 -7.97 13.80 -9.93
CA ARG A 65 -6.57 14.14 -10.24
C ARG A 65 -5.67 12.95 -10.01
N ALA A 66 -4.67 12.79 -10.88
CA ALA A 66 -3.59 11.83 -10.71
C ALA A 66 -2.25 12.54 -10.93
N GLU A 67 -1.34 12.45 -9.96
CA GLU A 67 -0.08 13.18 -9.98
C GLU A 67 1.09 12.26 -9.62
N ALA A 68 2.19 12.35 -10.40
CA ALA A 68 3.38 11.55 -10.23
C ALA A 68 4.38 12.23 -9.27
N ILE A 69 4.96 11.44 -8.37
CA ILE A 69 6.06 11.85 -7.50
C ILE A 69 7.17 10.80 -7.65
N VAL A 70 8.21 11.12 -8.41
CA VAL A 70 9.38 10.24 -8.53
C VAL A 70 10.17 10.31 -7.24
N ALA A 71 10.24 9.18 -6.52
CA ALA A 71 10.93 9.06 -5.24
C ALA A 71 11.22 7.60 -4.88
N ASP A 72 12.24 7.39 -4.04
CA ASP A 72 12.50 6.10 -3.38
C ASP A 72 12.02 6.15 -1.93
N VAL A 73 11.07 5.30 -1.57
CA VAL A 73 10.57 5.20 -0.18
C VAL A 73 11.65 4.72 0.79
N ALA A 74 12.72 4.08 0.31
CA ALA A 74 13.87 3.68 1.11
C ALA A 74 14.76 4.86 1.52
N ASP A 75 14.65 6.01 0.85
CA ASP A 75 15.22 7.27 1.34
C ASP A 75 14.31 7.89 2.40
N LEU A 76 14.58 7.55 3.65
CA LEU A 76 13.75 7.97 4.79
C LEU A 76 13.71 9.48 4.97
N ALA A 77 14.79 10.19 4.55
CA ALA A 77 14.87 11.65 4.65
C ALA A 77 13.93 12.35 3.65
N ASP A 78 13.54 11.65 2.58
CA ASP A 78 12.65 12.18 1.54
C ASP A 78 11.15 12.10 1.91
N ALA A 79 10.78 11.37 2.97
CA ALA A 79 9.38 11.18 3.35
C ALA A 79 8.60 12.50 3.57
N PRO A 80 9.15 13.55 4.21
CA PRO A 80 8.46 14.85 4.33
C PRO A 80 8.21 15.53 2.98
N ARG A 81 9.15 15.43 2.01
CA ARG A 81 8.97 15.98 0.67
C ARG A 81 7.86 15.24 -0.07
N ILE A 82 7.85 13.90 -0.03
CA ILE A 82 6.80 13.08 -0.63
C ILE A 82 5.42 13.48 -0.08
N ALA A 83 5.28 13.53 1.24
CA ALA A 83 4.03 13.92 1.89
C ALA A 83 3.57 15.34 1.54
N GLY A 84 4.51 16.31 1.56
CA GLY A 84 4.23 17.70 1.21
C GLY A 84 3.81 17.88 -0.24
N LEU A 85 4.52 17.24 -1.18
CA LEU A 85 4.17 17.28 -2.60
C LEU A 85 2.80 16.62 -2.86
N ALA A 86 2.52 15.46 -2.26
CA ALA A 86 1.23 14.81 -2.42
C ALA A 86 0.09 15.75 -2.01
N GLN A 87 0.19 16.39 -0.84
CA GLN A 87 -0.81 17.33 -0.37
C GLN A 87 -0.93 18.59 -1.27
N ALA A 88 0.19 19.11 -1.76
CA ALA A 88 0.18 20.26 -2.68
C ALA A 88 -0.50 19.95 -4.01
N LEU A 89 -0.32 18.74 -4.53
CA LEU A 89 -0.80 18.33 -5.85
C LEU A 89 -2.27 17.87 -5.83
N ILE A 90 -2.68 17.09 -4.82
CA ILE A 90 -4.02 16.49 -4.80
C ILE A 90 -4.91 16.97 -3.64
N GLY A 91 -4.42 17.85 -2.79
CA GLY A 91 -5.12 18.34 -1.58
C GLY A 91 -4.84 17.52 -0.34
N PRO A 92 -5.51 17.82 0.77
CA PRO A 92 -5.36 17.07 2.02
C PRO A 92 -5.54 15.58 1.80
N LEU A 93 -4.63 14.77 2.36
CA LEU A 93 -4.69 13.32 2.22
C LEU A 93 -5.74 12.71 3.16
N ASP A 94 -6.53 11.79 2.65
CA ASP A 94 -7.44 10.94 3.44
C ASP A 94 -6.83 9.56 3.71
N ALA A 95 -5.95 9.08 2.83
CA ALA A 95 -5.31 7.78 3.00
C ALA A 95 -3.88 7.74 2.47
N VAL A 96 -3.07 6.86 3.05
CA VAL A 96 -1.80 6.38 2.50
C VAL A 96 -1.84 4.88 2.31
N VAL A 97 -1.42 4.40 1.12
CA VAL A 97 -1.31 2.98 0.80
C VAL A 97 0.17 2.63 0.62
N HIS A 98 0.69 1.86 1.55
CA HIS A 98 2.05 1.32 1.51
C HIS A 98 2.06 0.03 0.70
N ASN A 99 2.28 0.16 -0.61
CA ASN A 99 2.33 -0.96 -1.54
C ASN A 99 3.73 -1.19 -2.11
N ALA A 100 4.62 -0.19 -2.09
CA ALA A 100 6.02 -0.38 -2.48
C ALA A 100 6.65 -1.51 -1.65
N SER A 101 7.34 -2.42 -2.33
CA SER A 101 7.97 -3.57 -1.69
C SER A 101 9.22 -4.01 -2.46
N ASP A 102 10.15 -4.62 -1.74
CA ASP A 102 11.36 -5.22 -2.25
C ASP A 102 11.43 -6.67 -1.75
N LEU A 103 11.62 -7.63 -2.68
CA LEU A 103 11.81 -9.06 -2.37
C LEU A 103 13.21 -9.35 -1.81
N GLY A 104 14.16 -8.48 -2.09
CA GLY A 104 15.57 -8.74 -1.91
C GLY A 104 16.21 -9.30 -3.18
N GLU A 105 17.13 -10.21 -3.00
CA GLU A 105 17.85 -10.88 -4.07
C GLU A 105 16.97 -11.90 -4.79
N THR A 106 17.03 -11.95 -6.10
CA THR A 106 16.37 -12.99 -6.92
C THR A 106 17.39 -13.61 -7.88
N PRO A 107 17.47 -14.97 -7.94
CA PRO A 107 16.65 -15.96 -7.19
C PRO A 107 16.77 -15.79 -5.67
N LEU A 108 15.68 -16.11 -4.94
CA LEU A 108 15.64 -15.98 -3.50
C LEU A 108 16.69 -16.87 -2.83
N ALA A 109 17.53 -16.30 -1.98
CA ALA A 109 18.59 -17.01 -1.27
C ALA A 109 18.15 -17.49 0.12
N SER A 110 18.80 -18.54 0.65
CA SER A 110 18.59 -18.94 2.04
C SER A 110 19.11 -17.86 2.99
N LEU A 111 18.61 -17.84 4.23
CA LEU A 111 19.07 -16.85 5.24
C LEU A 111 20.56 -16.95 5.55
N LEU A 112 21.17 -18.11 5.33
CA LEU A 112 22.60 -18.33 5.59
C LEU A 112 23.48 -17.87 4.42
N ASP A 113 22.93 -17.81 3.20
CA ASP A 113 23.69 -17.49 1.99
C ASP A 113 23.39 -16.07 1.46
N GLY A 114 22.32 -15.43 1.94
CA GLY A 114 21.88 -14.10 1.49
C GLY A 114 22.82 -12.98 1.93
N ASP A 115 22.93 -11.92 1.10
CA ASP A 115 23.72 -10.73 1.42
C ASP A 115 23.03 -9.89 2.52
N PRO A 116 23.71 -9.64 3.66
CA PRO A 116 23.17 -8.78 4.72
C PRO A 116 22.84 -7.36 4.25
N GLY A 117 23.58 -6.80 3.30
CA GLY A 117 23.30 -5.47 2.74
C GLY A 117 21.98 -5.44 1.96
N ARG A 118 21.68 -6.52 1.24
CA ARG A 118 20.38 -6.68 0.56
C ARG A 118 19.23 -6.83 1.56
N LEU A 119 19.45 -7.55 2.65
CA LEU A 119 18.47 -7.64 3.74
C LEU A 119 18.16 -6.27 4.35
N GLU A 120 19.19 -5.45 4.62
CA GLU A 120 19.00 -4.07 5.10
C GLU A 120 18.13 -3.27 4.11
N GLN A 121 18.41 -3.36 2.80
CA GLN A 121 17.63 -2.66 1.78
C GLN A 121 16.17 -3.11 1.75
N VAL A 122 15.89 -4.40 1.92
CA VAL A 122 14.53 -4.95 2.05
C VAL A 122 13.80 -4.29 3.23
N PHE A 123 14.45 -4.22 4.40
CA PHE A 123 13.87 -3.57 5.58
C PHE A 123 13.69 -2.06 5.39
N ARG A 124 14.61 -1.38 4.72
CA ARG A 124 14.46 0.04 4.40
C ARG A 124 13.21 0.28 3.55
N THR A 125 12.99 -0.53 2.53
CA THR A 125 11.84 -0.40 1.62
C THR A 125 10.53 -0.84 2.27
N ASN A 126 10.52 -2.01 2.94
CA ASN A 126 9.29 -2.67 3.38
C ASN A 126 8.83 -2.25 4.78
N VAL A 127 9.73 -1.69 5.61
CA VAL A 127 9.47 -1.38 7.03
C VAL A 127 9.71 0.08 7.34
N PHE A 128 10.95 0.56 7.17
CA PHE A 128 11.32 1.90 7.62
C PHE A 128 10.75 3.00 6.74
N GLY A 129 10.72 2.80 5.42
CA GLY A 129 10.11 3.73 4.46
C GLY A 129 8.62 3.97 4.74
N PRO A 130 7.78 2.92 4.84
CA PRO A 130 6.40 3.05 5.26
C PRO A 130 6.22 3.77 6.60
N LEU A 131 7.04 3.44 7.61
CA LEU A 131 6.98 4.12 8.91
C LEU A 131 7.34 5.61 8.80
N ALA A 132 8.40 5.95 8.07
CA ALA A 132 8.82 7.35 7.88
C ALA A 132 7.74 8.15 7.14
N LEU A 133 7.15 7.58 6.08
CA LEU A 133 6.09 8.24 5.31
C LEU A 133 4.79 8.36 6.12
N THR A 134 4.42 7.33 6.91
CA THR A 134 3.28 7.40 7.83
C THR A 134 3.46 8.55 8.83
N ARG A 135 4.65 8.69 9.43
CA ARG A 135 4.96 9.80 10.35
C ARG A 135 4.82 11.17 9.67
N ALA A 136 5.23 11.27 8.40
CA ALA A 136 5.14 12.52 7.65
C ALA A 136 3.69 12.93 7.34
N VAL A 137 2.78 11.96 7.11
CA VAL A 137 1.36 12.23 6.81
C VAL A 137 0.48 12.27 8.07
N ALA A 138 0.90 11.64 9.17
CA ALA A 138 0.09 11.47 10.38
C ALA A 138 -0.40 12.79 10.98
N GLY A 139 0.40 13.85 10.93
CA GLY A 139 0.00 15.19 11.43
C GLY A 139 -1.25 15.71 10.74
N ASN A 140 -1.37 15.53 9.42
CA ASN A 140 -2.56 15.90 8.65
C ASN A 140 -3.78 15.07 9.07
N PHE A 141 -3.62 13.76 9.22
CA PHE A 141 -4.71 12.86 9.63
C PHE A 141 -5.22 13.21 11.04
N LEU A 142 -4.30 13.40 11.99
CA LEU A 142 -4.64 13.74 13.38
C LEU A 142 -5.32 15.11 13.50
N LEU A 143 -4.87 16.09 12.71
CA LEU A 143 -5.50 17.42 12.67
C LEU A 143 -6.96 17.35 12.22
N HIS A 144 -7.26 16.47 11.27
CA HIS A 144 -8.61 16.26 10.75
C HIS A 144 -9.42 15.22 11.54
N GLY A 145 -8.81 14.56 12.54
CA GLY A 145 -9.42 13.49 13.34
C GLY A 145 -9.85 12.27 12.51
N ARG A 146 -9.21 12.05 11.35
CA ARG A 146 -9.54 10.97 10.44
C ARG A 146 -8.38 10.69 9.47
N GLY A 147 -8.27 9.46 9.02
CA GLY A 147 -7.28 9.03 8.04
C GLY A 147 -7.19 7.51 7.98
N VAL A 148 -6.66 7.00 6.88
CA VAL A 148 -6.44 5.57 6.67
C VAL A 148 -4.96 5.32 6.36
N VAL A 149 -4.35 4.40 7.09
CA VAL A 149 -3.06 3.80 6.75
C VAL A 149 -3.33 2.36 6.33
N LEU A 150 -3.09 2.04 5.08
CA LEU A 150 -3.27 0.71 4.52
C LEU A 150 -1.91 0.14 4.11
N GLY A 151 -1.50 -0.96 4.72
CA GLY A 151 -0.31 -1.72 4.34
C GLY A 151 -0.63 -2.94 3.49
N ILE A 152 0.15 -3.14 2.43
CA ILE A 152 0.09 -4.39 1.65
C ILE A 152 1.08 -5.38 2.25
N SER A 153 0.53 -6.42 2.87
CA SER A 153 1.24 -7.53 3.51
C SER A 153 1.48 -8.69 2.54
N SER A 154 1.66 -9.87 3.08
CA SER A 154 1.82 -11.15 2.38
C SER A 154 1.52 -12.29 3.37
N ASP A 155 1.12 -13.44 2.86
CA ASP A 155 1.08 -14.71 3.61
C ASP A 155 2.43 -15.05 4.23
N ALA A 156 3.54 -14.72 3.55
CA ALA A 156 4.90 -14.89 4.07
C ALA A 156 5.16 -14.14 5.39
N ALA A 157 4.31 -13.18 5.79
CA ALA A 157 4.39 -12.54 7.10
C ALA A 157 4.04 -13.50 8.26
N VAL A 158 3.32 -14.57 7.98
CA VAL A 158 2.82 -15.54 8.98
C VAL A 158 3.24 -16.98 8.66
N GLU A 159 3.48 -17.31 7.40
CA GLU A 159 3.92 -18.61 6.95
C GLU A 159 5.46 -18.64 6.75
N HIS A 160 6.06 -19.81 6.85
CA HIS A 160 7.51 -19.98 6.79
C HIS A 160 7.92 -20.74 5.53
N TYR A 161 8.31 -20.00 4.49
CA TYR A 161 8.77 -20.58 3.24
C TYR A 161 10.30 -20.58 3.17
N PRO A 162 10.93 -21.71 2.76
CA PRO A 162 12.36 -21.73 2.48
C PRO A 162 12.74 -20.63 1.49
N THR A 163 13.88 -19.98 1.69
CA THR A 163 14.45 -18.88 0.88
C THR A 163 13.73 -17.52 0.97
N TRP A 164 12.53 -17.44 1.55
CA TRP A 164 11.77 -16.20 1.70
C TRP A 164 12.13 -15.38 2.95
N GLY A 165 13.09 -15.86 3.77
CA GLY A 165 13.28 -15.37 5.14
C GLY A 165 13.46 -13.86 5.29
N GLY A 166 14.21 -13.20 4.41
CA GLY A 166 14.42 -11.76 4.46
C GLY A 166 13.15 -10.96 4.19
N TYR A 167 12.45 -11.31 3.12
CA TYR A 167 11.17 -10.70 2.76
C TYR A 167 10.10 -10.98 3.81
N ALA A 168 9.95 -12.26 4.21
CA ALA A 168 9.00 -12.70 5.22
C ALA A 168 9.15 -11.96 6.54
N ALA A 169 10.39 -11.89 7.06
CA ALA A 169 10.70 -11.14 8.28
C ALA A 169 10.33 -9.65 8.16
N SER A 170 10.58 -9.02 7.00
CA SER A 170 10.22 -7.63 6.78
C SER A 170 8.70 -7.42 6.77
N LYS A 171 7.93 -8.32 6.16
CA LYS A 171 6.47 -8.24 6.13
C LYS A 171 5.85 -8.50 7.50
N ALA A 172 6.39 -9.46 8.27
CA ALA A 172 5.99 -9.69 9.66
C ALA A 172 6.27 -8.48 10.55
N ALA A 173 7.45 -7.87 10.41
CA ALA A 173 7.81 -6.64 11.14
C ALA A 173 6.86 -5.49 10.77
N PHE A 174 6.53 -5.34 9.48
CA PHE A 174 5.62 -4.30 9.01
C PHE A 174 4.20 -4.50 9.56
N ASP A 175 3.66 -5.71 9.50
CA ASP A 175 2.34 -6.03 10.08
C ASP A 175 2.29 -5.74 11.58
N HIS A 176 3.36 -6.09 12.31
CA HIS A 176 3.45 -5.80 13.75
C HIS A 176 3.46 -4.30 14.03
N LEU A 177 4.22 -3.51 13.24
CA LEU A 177 4.24 -2.04 13.36
C LEU A 177 2.87 -1.43 13.08
N LEU A 178 2.15 -1.90 12.06
CA LEU A 178 0.80 -1.42 11.77
C LEU A 178 -0.18 -1.74 12.90
N GLY A 179 -0.12 -2.95 13.45
CA GLY A 179 -0.92 -3.34 14.61
C GLY A 179 -0.64 -2.47 15.85
N THR A 180 0.64 -2.19 16.13
CA THR A 180 1.06 -1.30 17.22
C THR A 180 0.57 0.12 16.99
N LEU A 181 0.74 0.66 15.77
CA LEU A 181 0.25 1.99 15.40
C LEU A 181 -1.27 2.12 15.57
N ALA A 182 -2.02 1.07 15.21
CA ALA A 182 -3.47 1.03 15.45
C ALA A 182 -3.83 1.11 16.93
N ALA A 183 -3.07 0.42 17.78
CA ALA A 183 -3.26 0.45 19.23
C ALA A 183 -2.92 1.82 19.85
N GLU A 184 -1.86 2.47 19.36
CA GLU A 184 -1.42 3.80 19.83
C GLU A 184 -2.41 4.91 19.43
N LEU A 185 -2.94 4.85 18.23
CA LEU A 185 -3.81 5.89 17.66
C LEU A 185 -5.31 5.68 17.95
N GLY A 186 -5.68 4.48 18.37
CA GLY A 186 -7.06 4.13 18.70
C GLY A 186 -8.03 4.40 17.53
N ASP A 187 -9.15 5.08 17.82
CA ASP A 187 -10.15 5.39 16.80
C ASP A 187 -9.86 6.66 15.98
N SER A 188 -8.77 7.36 16.27
CA SER A 188 -8.39 8.58 15.55
C SER A 188 -8.02 8.32 14.09
N LEU A 189 -7.45 7.15 13.80
CA LEU A 189 -7.09 6.71 12.46
C LEU A 189 -7.48 5.24 12.26
N ARG A 190 -7.71 4.85 11.01
CA ARG A 190 -7.82 3.45 10.61
C ARG A 190 -6.48 2.95 10.08
N VAL A 191 -5.90 1.99 10.76
CA VAL A 191 -4.66 1.33 10.35
C VAL A 191 -4.99 -0.12 10.04
N LEU A 192 -4.78 -0.53 8.81
CA LEU A 192 -5.16 -1.85 8.29
C LEU A 192 -3.99 -2.47 7.54
N SER A 193 -3.92 -3.78 7.57
CA SER A 193 -3.00 -4.59 6.76
C SER A 193 -3.81 -5.56 5.90
N VAL A 194 -3.39 -5.72 4.63
CA VAL A 194 -4.05 -6.64 3.70
C VAL A 194 -3.02 -7.53 3.04
N ASP A 195 -3.22 -8.82 3.16
CA ASP A 195 -2.56 -9.84 2.36
C ASP A 195 -3.34 -10.02 1.05
N PRO A 196 -2.78 -9.61 -0.10
CA PRO A 196 -3.47 -9.66 -1.38
C PRO A 196 -3.49 -11.06 -2.01
N GLY A 197 -2.80 -12.04 -1.40
CA GLY A 197 -2.55 -13.35 -2.00
C GLY A 197 -1.59 -13.28 -3.18
N GLU A 198 -1.46 -14.40 -3.88
CA GLU A 198 -0.61 -14.52 -5.07
C GLU A 198 -1.26 -13.87 -6.28
N MET A 199 -0.53 -12.95 -6.94
CA MET A 199 -1.03 -12.17 -8.07
C MET A 199 -0.10 -12.29 -9.27
N ASP A 200 -0.65 -12.24 -10.48
CA ASP A 200 0.14 -12.17 -11.72
C ASP A 200 0.82 -10.80 -11.85
N THR A 201 2.01 -10.69 -11.28
CA THR A 201 2.84 -9.48 -11.28
C THR A 201 4.29 -9.80 -11.59
N ASP A 202 5.05 -8.77 -12.02
CA ASP A 202 6.51 -8.93 -12.24
C ASP A 202 7.24 -9.38 -10.97
N MET A 203 6.79 -8.91 -9.79
CA MET A 203 7.36 -9.31 -8.52
C MET A 203 7.15 -10.80 -8.25
N HIS A 204 5.95 -11.32 -8.49
CA HIS A 204 5.66 -12.74 -8.33
C HIS A 204 6.46 -13.58 -9.32
N ARG A 205 6.50 -13.20 -10.59
CA ARG A 205 7.31 -13.88 -11.62
C ARG A 205 8.80 -13.90 -11.31
N ALA A 206 9.32 -12.84 -10.68
CA ALA A 206 10.73 -12.80 -10.25
C ALA A 206 11.02 -13.73 -9.06
N ALA A 207 10.04 -13.91 -8.17
CA ALA A 207 10.16 -14.80 -7.00
C ALA A 207 9.92 -16.28 -7.36
N MET A 208 8.94 -16.54 -8.23
CA MET A 208 8.44 -17.87 -8.60
C MET A 208 8.26 -17.98 -10.12
N PRO A 209 9.37 -18.09 -10.89
CA PRO A 209 9.31 -18.09 -12.36
C PRO A 209 8.57 -19.29 -12.95
N ASP A 210 8.46 -20.40 -12.18
CA ASP A 210 7.80 -21.64 -12.60
C ASP A 210 6.31 -21.70 -12.17
N ALA A 211 5.78 -20.67 -11.54
CA ALA A 211 4.38 -20.65 -11.14
C ALA A 211 3.43 -20.59 -12.36
N ASP A 212 2.34 -21.35 -12.30
CA ASP A 212 1.32 -21.32 -13.35
C ASP A 212 0.53 -19.99 -13.27
N PRO A 213 0.61 -19.11 -14.28
CA PRO A 213 -0.12 -17.85 -14.27
C PRO A 213 -1.63 -18.01 -14.15
N ALA A 214 -2.21 -19.17 -14.55
CA ALA A 214 -3.63 -19.42 -14.45
C ALA A 214 -4.14 -19.57 -13.01
N THR A 215 -3.25 -19.83 -12.07
CA THR A 215 -3.58 -19.93 -10.63
C THR A 215 -3.51 -18.59 -9.90
N LEU A 216 -2.93 -17.56 -10.53
CA LEU A 216 -2.70 -16.27 -9.93
C LEU A 216 -3.88 -15.31 -10.09
N ALA A 217 -4.14 -14.52 -9.06
CA ALA A 217 -5.18 -13.50 -9.12
C ALA A 217 -4.78 -12.35 -10.07
N ASP A 218 -5.77 -11.78 -10.76
CA ASP A 218 -5.60 -10.53 -11.49
C ASP A 218 -5.43 -9.36 -10.49
N PRO A 219 -4.33 -8.58 -10.55
CA PRO A 219 -4.15 -7.41 -9.69
C PRO A 219 -5.31 -6.40 -9.75
N ARG A 220 -6.06 -6.35 -10.86
CA ARG A 220 -7.23 -5.47 -11.01
C ARG A 220 -8.40 -5.92 -10.15
N ALA A 221 -8.60 -7.22 -9.98
CA ALA A 221 -9.63 -7.75 -9.08
C ALA A 221 -9.31 -7.38 -7.62
N ILE A 222 -8.05 -7.57 -7.21
CA ILE A 222 -7.59 -7.18 -5.87
C ILE A 222 -7.68 -5.67 -5.66
N ALA A 223 -7.31 -4.87 -6.65
CA ALA A 223 -7.44 -3.41 -6.60
C ALA A 223 -8.90 -2.96 -6.37
N THR A 224 -9.87 -3.65 -6.98
CA THR A 224 -11.29 -3.39 -6.75
C THR A 224 -11.67 -3.63 -5.30
N GLN A 225 -11.24 -4.73 -4.69
CA GLN A 225 -11.48 -5.04 -3.28
C GLN A 225 -10.84 -4.01 -2.34
N LEU A 226 -9.58 -3.61 -2.61
CA LEU A 226 -8.90 -2.58 -1.82
C LEU A 226 -9.60 -1.22 -1.94
N ALA A 227 -10.10 -0.87 -3.12
CA ALA A 227 -10.88 0.35 -3.32
C ALA A 227 -12.23 0.32 -2.58
N ASN A 228 -12.87 -0.86 -2.46
CA ASN A 228 -14.08 -1.05 -1.64
C ASN A 228 -13.76 -0.90 -0.14
N LEU A 229 -12.64 -1.48 0.32
CA LEU A 229 -12.17 -1.31 1.69
C LEU A 229 -11.90 0.17 2.02
N LEU A 230 -11.21 0.90 1.13
CA LEU A 230 -10.94 2.33 1.29
C LEU A 230 -12.22 3.18 1.25
N ALA A 231 -13.26 2.76 0.54
CA ALA A 231 -14.55 3.46 0.53
C ALA A 231 -15.32 3.32 1.85
N ALA A 232 -15.05 2.28 2.64
CA ALA A 232 -15.73 2.00 3.91
C ALA A 232 -14.78 1.40 4.97
N PRO A 233 -13.69 2.08 5.33
CA PRO A 233 -12.63 1.52 6.17
C PRO A 233 -13.08 1.23 7.60
N TYR A 234 -14.15 1.87 8.05
CA TYR A 234 -14.71 1.69 9.39
C TYR A 234 -15.55 0.41 9.56
N ARG A 235 -15.85 -0.29 8.48
CA ARG A 235 -16.50 -1.62 8.56
C ARG A 235 -15.57 -2.70 9.14
N VAL A 236 -14.28 -2.40 9.22
CA VAL A 236 -13.25 -3.31 9.70
C VAL A 236 -12.69 -2.81 11.03
N ARG A 237 -12.40 -3.73 11.94
CA ARG A 237 -11.75 -3.42 13.22
C ARG A 237 -10.38 -2.77 12.97
N ASN A 238 -10.08 -1.69 13.70
CA ASN A 238 -8.76 -1.07 13.64
C ASN A 238 -7.65 -2.06 14.01
N GLY A 239 -6.54 -2.03 13.31
CA GLY A 239 -5.44 -2.97 13.48
C GLY A 239 -5.69 -4.36 12.88
N ALA A 240 -6.76 -4.55 12.09
CA ALA A 240 -7.00 -5.84 11.44
C ALA A 240 -5.95 -6.10 10.34
N ARG A 241 -5.48 -7.36 10.28
CA ARG A 241 -4.85 -7.97 9.12
C ARG A 241 -5.90 -8.78 8.40
N LEU A 242 -6.12 -8.51 7.14
CA LEU A 242 -7.14 -9.14 6.30
C LEU A 242 -6.48 -9.91 5.17
N SER A 243 -7.08 -11.02 4.79
CA SER A 243 -6.83 -11.72 3.54
C SER A 243 -7.83 -11.31 2.47
N THR A 244 -7.55 -11.61 1.20
CA THR A 244 -8.51 -11.42 0.09
C THR A 244 -9.82 -12.17 0.32
N ARG A 245 -9.79 -13.32 0.99
CA ARG A 245 -11.00 -14.07 1.35
C ARG A 245 -11.90 -13.28 2.31
N GLU A 246 -11.29 -12.61 3.29
CA GLU A 246 -12.03 -11.78 4.24
C GLU A 246 -12.56 -10.51 3.57
N LEU A 247 -11.81 -9.92 2.63
CA LEU A 247 -12.29 -8.79 1.81
C LEU A 247 -13.53 -9.18 1.01
N ASN A 248 -13.54 -10.35 0.37
CA ASN A 248 -14.71 -10.87 -0.36
C ASN A 248 -15.93 -11.06 0.55
N ALA A 249 -15.73 -11.51 1.78
CA ALA A 249 -16.83 -11.67 2.74
C ALA A 249 -17.43 -10.32 3.17
N LEU A 250 -16.62 -9.26 3.24
CA LEU A 250 -17.10 -7.89 3.55
C LEU A 250 -17.93 -7.28 2.41
N GLU A 251 -17.71 -7.71 1.16
CA GLU A 251 -18.51 -7.27 0.01
C GLU A 251 -19.88 -7.94 -0.06
N ALA A 252 -19.98 -9.16 0.47
CA ALA A 252 -21.21 -9.96 0.46
C ALA A 252 -22.18 -9.61 1.61
N ALA A 253 -21.73 -8.85 2.61
CA ALA A 253 -22.47 -8.45 3.81
C ALA A 253 -22.96 -6.99 3.73
#